data_2611513395c6d4ce341417ad7d42dfa5
#
_entry.id   2611513395c6d4ce341417ad7d42dfa5
#
_cell.length_a   1.000
_cell.length_b   1.000
_cell.length_c   1.000
_cell.angle_alpha   90.00
_cell.angle_beta   90.00
_cell.angle_gamma   90.00
#
_symmetry.space_group_name_H-M   'P 1'
#
loop_
_entity.id
_entity.type
_entity.pdbx_description
1 polymer ?
#
loop_
_entity_poly.entity_id
_entity_poly.type
_entity_poly.pdbx_seq_one_letter_code
_entity_poly.pdbx_strand_id
1 'polypeptide(L)'
;MRGKYLILPPGYTGEIPKGYFVVRPKTYGNWMPFRSFLVDGSPKPGVESVKKNLKIYQLSEAANPPAMRFVNASGVPANFVAPGDYSFWTLLNQVVQEEPSSGSDPTTLGLFASIGIVKGKPFNPDERMKQILADAANIGAVTARTLAFKIRDRDAFFYPNSSWRLPFFGGYKFEVSPGVANLDGAAFFYYFATGVTPAMEEKMVGQGSQYPWAALDAKGTPFDGAKTYRLRLPPNIPVKDFWSVIVYDNQTRSMLQTDQKAPSVSSQNKGIKTNADGSVDVWFGPKAPAGFEQNWVQTIPGKGWFMILRLYGPLEPWFNKTWRPGEIEPQN
;
A
#
# COMPACT_ATOMS: atom_id res chain seq x y z
N MET A 1 -0.47 -5.00 21.89
CA MET A 1 0.36 -4.11 22.73
C MET A 1 -0.57 -3.38 23.70
N ARG A 2 -0.22 -3.33 24.97
CA ARG A 2 -0.87 -2.44 25.93
C ARG A 2 0.12 -1.32 26.26
N GLY A 3 -0.24 -0.07 26.06
CA GLY A 3 0.64 1.06 26.35
C GLY A 3 -0.07 2.39 26.19
N LYS A 4 0.50 3.42 26.82
CA LYS A 4 0.07 4.80 26.65
C LYS A 4 1.01 5.47 25.67
N TYR A 5 0.46 6.05 24.63
CA TYR A 5 1.21 6.79 23.61
C TYR A 5 0.89 8.29 23.77
N LEU A 6 1.92 9.10 23.71
CA LEU A 6 1.79 10.57 23.71
C LEU A 6 2.26 11.09 22.35
N ILE A 7 1.32 11.62 21.57
CA ILE A 7 1.60 12.24 20.29
C ILE A 7 1.77 13.73 20.53
N LEU A 8 2.97 14.24 20.28
CA LEU A 8 3.30 15.64 20.48
C LEU A 8 3.16 16.42 19.18
N PRO A 9 2.54 17.60 19.17
CA PRO A 9 2.49 18.42 17.96
C PRO A 9 3.90 18.86 17.55
N PRO A 10 4.12 19.15 16.26
CA PRO A 10 5.38 19.73 15.81
C PRO A 10 5.75 20.98 16.59
N GLY A 11 7.03 21.10 16.97
CA GLY A 11 7.54 22.23 17.74
C GLY A 11 7.21 22.22 19.23
N TYR A 12 6.61 21.16 19.78
CA TYR A 12 6.34 21.06 21.21
C TYR A 12 7.62 21.06 22.05
N THR A 13 7.74 22.00 22.98
CA THR A 13 8.87 22.19 23.90
C THR A 13 8.51 22.02 25.36
N GLY A 14 7.23 21.73 25.68
CA GLY A 14 6.74 21.57 27.04
C GLY A 14 7.23 20.31 27.73
N GLU A 15 6.87 20.17 29.02
CA GLU A 15 7.20 19.01 29.83
C GLU A 15 6.52 17.73 29.31
N ILE A 16 7.24 16.62 29.36
CA ILE A 16 6.74 15.30 28.94
C ILE A 16 6.58 14.42 30.18
N PRO A 17 5.35 14.04 30.52
CA PRO A 17 5.09 13.19 31.67
C PRO A 17 5.66 11.79 31.45
N LYS A 18 6.13 11.15 32.53
CA LYS A 18 6.65 9.78 32.51
C LYS A 18 5.54 8.75 32.22
N GLY A 19 5.92 7.60 31.68
CA GLY A 19 5.01 6.47 31.49
C GLY A 19 4.31 6.42 30.13
N TYR A 20 4.74 7.22 29.16
CA TYR A 20 4.26 7.22 27.78
C TYR A 20 5.33 6.81 26.79
N PHE A 21 4.90 6.15 25.74
CA PHE A 21 5.68 6.06 24.49
C PHE A 21 5.47 7.36 23.72
N VAL A 22 6.54 8.14 23.55
CA VAL A 22 6.44 9.46 22.93
C VAL A 22 6.63 9.35 21.42
N VAL A 23 5.68 9.93 20.67
CA VAL A 23 5.73 10.03 19.20
C VAL A 23 5.82 11.52 18.83
N ARG A 24 6.80 11.87 18.00
CA ARG A 24 7.05 13.24 17.50
C ARG A 24 6.88 13.30 16.00
N PRO A 25 5.66 13.43 15.48
CA PRO A 25 5.42 13.61 14.05
C PRO A 25 5.94 14.96 13.57
N LYS A 26 6.19 15.07 12.27
CA LYS A 26 6.57 16.33 11.62
C LYS A 26 5.36 17.13 11.13
N THR A 27 4.16 16.54 11.19
CA THR A 27 2.89 17.09 10.71
C THR A 27 1.86 17.14 11.83
N TYR A 28 0.87 18.03 11.75
CA TYR A 28 -0.27 18.04 12.66
C TYR A 28 -1.24 16.91 12.35
N GLY A 29 -1.48 16.63 11.07
CA GLY A 29 -2.28 15.50 10.64
C GLY A 29 -1.56 14.17 10.86
N ASN A 30 -2.20 13.24 11.58
CA ASN A 30 -1.64 11.93 11.86
C ASN A 30 -2.66 10.84 11.54
N TRP A 31 -2.21 9.82 10.79
CA TRP A 31 -2.99 8.64 10.52
C TRP A 31 -2.47 7.45 11.33
N MET A 32 -3.36 6.83 12.10
CA MET A 32 -3.02 5.78 13.05
C MET A 32 -3.88 4.53 12.79
N PRO A 33 -3.46 3.62 11.90
CA PRO A 33 -4.21 2.39 11.66
C PRO A 33 -4.02 1.38 12.80
N PHE A 34 -5.12 0.83 13.29
CA PHE A 34 -5.12 -0.27 14.24
C PHE A 34 -5.58 -1.55 13.54
N ARG A 35 -4.89 -2.65 13.79
CA ARG A 35 -5.25 -3.97 13.27
C ARG A 35 -5.44 -4.95 14.42
N SER A 36 -6.55 -5.68 14.40
CA SER A 36 -6.83 -6.77 15.33
C SER A 36 -6.81 -8.09 14.57
N PHE A 37 -6.41 -9.15 15.26
CA PHE A 37 -6.53 -10.50 14.72
C PHE A 37 -8.01 -10.90 14.58
N LEU A 38 -8.29 -11.71 13.58
CA LEU A 38 -9.57 -12.42 13.49
C LEU A 38 -9.56 -13.55 14.51
N VAL A 39 -10.70 -13.80 15.16
CA VAL A 39 -10.92 -14.95 16.02
C VAL A 39 -11.96 -15.81 15.33
N ASP A 40 -11.60 -17.03 15.00
CA ASP A 40 -12.43 -17.97 14.22
C ASP A 40 -12.99 -17.35 12.91
N GLY A 41 -12.16 -16.55 12.23
CA GLY A 41 -12.54 -15.82 11.02
C GLY A 41 -13.43 -14.59 11.24
N SER A 42 -13.78 -14.25 12.49
CA SER A 42 -14.64 -13.13 12.84
C SER A 42 -13.85 -11.91 13.29
N PRO A 43 -14.15 -10.69 12.76
CA PRO A 43 -13.58 -9.43 13.26
C PRO A 43 -14.25 -8.94 14.55
N LYS A 44 -15.41 -9.50 14.95
CA LYS A 44 -16.24 -9.01 16.05
C LYS A 44 -15.48 -8.87 17.38
N PRO A 45 -14.70 -9.88 17.85
CA PRO A 45 -13.95 -9.78 19.11
C PRO A 45 -12.91 -8.64 19.07
N GLY A 46 -12.25 -8.45 17.93
CA GLY A 46 -11.30 -7.35 17.72
C GLY A 46 -11.97 -5.98 17.80
N VAL A 47 -13.10 -5.81 17.14
CA VAL A 47 -13.89 -4.57 17.17
C VAL A 47 -14.36 -4.26 18.58
N GLU A 48 -14.87 -5.22 19.32
CA GLU A 48 -15.31 -5.06 20.72
C GLU A 48 -14.14 -4.69 21.63
N SER A 49 -12.98 -5.33 21.44
CA SER A 49 -11.76 -5.00 22.19
C SER A 49 -11.31 -3.57 21.92
N VAL A 50 -11.33 -3.10 20.67
CA VAL A 50 -11.00 -1.70 20.33
C VAL A 50 -11.98 -0.74 20.99
N LYS A 51 -13.28 -0.97 20.84
CA LYS A 51 -14.30 -0.12 21.45
C LYS A 51 -14.19 -0.02 22.98
N LYS A 52 -13.83 -1.12 23.62
CA LYS A 52 -13.69 -1.18 25.09
C LYS A 52 -12.40 -0.50 25.57
N ASN A 53 -11.28 -0.68 24.87
CA ASN A 53 -9.95 -0.39 25.41
C ASN A 53 -9.27 0.83 24.78
N LEU A 54 -9.62 1.20 23.52
CA LEU A 54 -9.00 2.36 22.87
C LEU A 54 -9.57 3.66 23.44
N LYS A 55 -8.67 4.54 23.86
CA LYS A 55 -8.98 5.91 24.31
C LYS A 55 -8.06 6.87 23.57
N ILE A 56 -8.62 7.92 22.98
CA ILE A 56 -7.89 9.03 22.37
C ILE A 56 -8.45 10.30 22.97
N TYR A 57 -7.61 11.10 23.61
CA TYR A 57 -8.00 12.31 24.33
C TYR A 57 -6.81 13.26 24.49
N GLN A 58 -7.07 14.51 24.79
CA GLN A 58 -6.03 15.48 25.11
C GLN A 58 -5.34 15.13 26.43
N LEU A 59 -4.03 15.37 26.54
CA LEU A 59 -3.28 15.05 27.75
C LEU A 59 -3.88 15.71 29.01
N SER A 60 -4.41 16.92 28.89
CA SER A 60 -5.12 17.64 29.97
C SER A 60 -6.35 16.88 30.49
N GLU A 61 -6.94 16.01 29.72
CA GLU A 61 -8.12 15.21 30.07
C GLU A 61 -7.76 13.81 30.60
N ALA A 62 -6.47 13.53 30.82
CA ALA A 62 -5.99 12.19 31.19
C ALA A 62 -6.57 11.68 32.53
N ALA A 63 -6.93 12.57 33.46
CA ALA A 63 -7.57 12.21 34.72
C ALA A 63 -9.04 11.76 34.57
N ASN A 64 -9.74 12.29 33.56
CA ASN A 64 -11.13 11.95 33.25
C ASN A 64 -11.37 11.97 31.74
N PRO A 65 -10.89 10.96 31.01
CA PRO A 65 -10.96 10.90 29.55
C PRO A 65 -12.42 10.89 29.05
N PRO A 66 -12.76 11.68 28.03
CA PRO A 66 -14.10 11.72 27.47
C PRO A 66 -14.49 10.38 26.84
N ALA A 67 -15.79 10.18 26.66
CA ALA A 67 -16.30 9.01 25.97
C ALA A 67 -15.86 9.00 24.49
N MET A 68 -15.39 7.85 24.00
CA MET A 68 -15.02 7.67 22.61
C MET A 68 -16.25 7.57 21.71
N ARG A 69 -16.26 8.31 20.62
CA ARG A 69 -17.22 8.15 19.53
C ARG A 69 -16.59 7.29 18.42
N PHE A 70 -17.16 6.13 18.16
CA PHE A 70 -16.76 5.26 17.07
C PHE A 70 -17.75 5.39 15.91
N VAL A 71 -17.24 5.61 14.71
CA VAL A 71 -18.02 5.66 13.48
C VAL A 71 -17.75 4.36 12.70
N ASN A 72 -18.83 3.67 12.32
CA ASN A 72 -18.71 2.51 11.45
C ASN A 72 -18.58 2.98 10.00
N ALA A 73 -17.40 2.82 9.42
CA ALA A 73 -17.10 3.13 8.02
C ALA A 73 -17.12 1.89 7.11
N SER A 74 -17.57 0.72 7.60
CA SER A 74 -17.69 -0.48 6.77
C SER A 74 -18.71 -0.27 5.66
N GLY A 75 -18.31 -0.52 4.40
CA GLY A 75 -19.15 -0.31 3.24
C GLY A 75 -19.35 1.14 2.81
N VAL A 76 -18.71 2.09 3.50
CA VAL A 76 -18.68 3.49 3.05
C VAL A 76 -17.62 3.64 1.96
N PRO A 77 -18.00 4.06 0.72
CA PRO A 77 -17.04 4.32 -0.35
C PRO A 77 -16.03 5.39 0.06
N ALA A 78 -14.75 5.14 -0.21
CA ALA A 78 -13.68 6.09 0.01
C ALA A 78 -12.77 6.12 -1.21
N ASN A 79 -12.43 7.31 -1.70
CA ASN A 79 -11.51 7.48 -2.81
C ASN A 79 -10.13 7.91 -2.26
N PHE A 80 -9.14 7.03 -2.44
CA PHE A 80 -7.74 7.30 -2.09
C PHE A 80 -6.86 7.57 -3.33
N VAL A 81 -7.47 7.72 -4.50
CA VAL A 81 -6.76 8.03 -5.74
C VAL A 81 -6.51 9.53 -5.79
N ALA A 82 -5.25 9.92 -5.88
CA ALA A 82 -4.91 11.33 -6.10
C ALA A 82 -5.49 11.81 -7.45
N PRO A 83 -6.10 13.00 -7.50
CA PRO A 83 -6.62 13.54 -8.74
C PRO A 83 -5.53 13.74 -9.80
N GLY A 84 -5.85 13.51 -11.06
CA GLY A 84 -4.99 13.84 -12.21
C GLY A 84 -5.43 15.09 -12.95
N ASP A 85 -6.09 16.03 -12.27
CA ASP A 85 -6.62 17.28 -12.80
C ASP A 85 -6.31 18.46 -11.87
N TYR A 86 -6.87 19.61 -12.15
CA TYR A 86 -6.63 20.83 -11.36
C TYR A 86 -6.92 20.67 -9.86
N SER A 87 -7.84 19.80 -9.48
CA SER A 87 -8.20 19.58 -8.07
C SER A 87 -7.04 19.06 -7.21
N PHE A 88 -6.02 18.42 -7.83
CA PHE A 88 -4.78 18.05 -7.16
C PHE A 88 -4.11 19.24 -6.46
N TRP A 89 -4.03 20.37 -7.15
CA TRP A 89 -3.39 21.59 -6.63
C TRP A 89 -4.21 22.24 -5.52
N THR A 90 -5.52 22.16 -5.60
CA THR A 90 -6.41 22.61 -4.53
C THR A 90 -6.19 21.81 -3.25
N LEU A 91 -6.10 20.48 -3.35
CA LEU A 91 -5.80 19.61 -2.22
C LEU A 91 -4.38 19.82 -1.68
N LEU A 92 -3.39 20.00 -2.57
CA LEU A 92 -2.03 20.30 -2.15
C LEU A 92 -1.96 21.64 -1.40
N ASN A 93 -2.63 22.68 -1.92
CA ASN A 93 -2.72 23.94 -1.21
C ASN A 93 -3.35 23.79 0.18
N GLN A 94 -4.43 23.02 0.31
CA GLN A 94 -5.04 22.73 1.61
C GLN A 94 -4.00 22.13 2.58
N VAL A 95 -3.25 21.12 2.18
CA VAL A 95 -2.21 20.50 3.00
C VAL A 95 -1.13 21.52 3.39
N VAL A 96 -0.67 22.36 2.46
CA VAL A 96 0.32 23.42 2.75
C VAL A 96 -0.22 24.44 3.75
N GLN A 97 -1.51 24.78 3.69
CA GLN A 97 -2.11 25.70 4.66
C GLN A 97 -2.27 25.06 6.04
N GLU A 98 -2.61 23.78 6.13
CA GLU A 98 -2.84 23.07 7.40
C GLU A 98 -1.54 22.71 8.11
N GLU A 99 -0.56 22.15 7.38
CA GLU A 99 0.65 21.58 7.97
C GLU A 99 1.77 22.60 8.24
N PRO A 100 2.66 22.36 9.23
CA PRO A 100 3.76 23.28 9.50
C PRO A 100 4.81 23.21 8.37
N SER A 101 5.37 24.35 7.99
CA SER A 101 6.42 24.41 6.97
C SER A 101 7.66 23.59 7.32
N SER A 102 7.96 23.42 8.61
CA SER A 102 9.04 22.55 9.12
C SER A 102 8.83 21.06 8.88
N GLY A 103 7.63 20.65 8.48
CA GLY A 103 7.30 19.25 8.11
C GLY A 103 7.75 18.85 6.71
N SER A 104 8.11 19.81 5.86
CA SER A 104 8.53 19.61 4.48
C SER A 104 9.92 20.22 4.23
N ASP A 105 10.62 19.75 3.20
CA ASP A 105 11.90 20.33 2.85
C ASP A 105 11.71 21.71 2.15
N PRO A 106 12.63 22.67 2.36
CA PRO A 106 12.49 24.03 1.82
C PRO A 106 12.45 24.10 0.29
N THR A 107 13.14 23.18 -0.40
CA THR A 107 13.16 23.16 -1.87
C THR A 107 11.79 22.76 -2.41
N THR A 108 11.16 21.75 -1.84
CA THR A 108 9.79 21.34 -2.18
C THR A 108 8.79 22.49 -1.96
N LEU A 109 8.88 23.17 -0.82
CA LEU A 109 8.03 24.34 -0.56
C LEU A 109 8.32 25.49 -1.52
N GLY A 110 9.58 25.68 -1.93
CA GLY A 110 9.99 26.66 -2.95
C GLY A 110 9.38 26.34 -4.32
N LEU A 111 9.34 25.07 -4.71
CA LEU A 111 8.66 24.64 -5.95
C LEU A 111 7.15 24.93 -5.88
N PHE A 112 6.50 24.69 -4.74
CA PHE A 112 5.08 25.05 -4.58
C PHE A 112 4.88 26.58 -4.60
N ALA A 113 5.78 27.34 -4.01
CA ALA A 113 5.73 28.80 -4.02
C ALA A 113 5.87 29.39 -5.44
N SER A 114 6.66 28.75 -6.32
CA SER A 114 6.85 29.20 -7.71
C SER A 114 5.57 29.13 -8.55
N ILE A 115 4.59 28.34 -8.15
CA ILE A 115 3.25 28.25 -8.77
C ILE A 115 2.16 28.95 -7.95
N GLY A 116 2.55 29.71 -6.91
CA GLY A 116 1.63 30.50 -6.09
C GLY A 116 1.07 29.79 -4.85
N ILE A 117 1.47 28.56 -4.54
CA ILE A 117 1.06 27.84 -3.31
C ILE A 117 2.03 28.21 -2.18
N VAL A 118 1.61 29.14 -1.31
CA VAL A 118 2.42 29.66 -0.19
C VAL A 118 1.58 29.62 1.09
N LYS A 119 2.14 29.10 2.18
CA LYS A 119 1.46 29.06 3.47
C LYS A 119 1.07 30.47 3.93
N GLY A 120 -0.17 30.65 4.39
CA GLY A 120 -0.73 31.93 4.82
C GLY A 120 -1.12 32.88 3.69
N LYS A 121 -1.04 32.46 2.42
CA LYS A 121 -1.49 33.25 1.28
C LYS A 121 -2.62 32.57 0.51
N PRO A 122 -3.59 33.32 -0.07
CA PRO A 122 -4.60 32.77 -0.94
C PRO A 122 -3.98 32.18 -2.21
N PHE A 123 -4.47 31.03 -2.66
CA PHE A 123 -4.10 30.41 -3.92
C PHE A 123 -5.15 30.73 -4.99
N ASN A 124 -4.92 31.75 -5.79
CA ASN A 124 -5.86 32.28 -6.81
C ASN A 124 -5.17 32.42 -8.16
N PRO A 125 -4.81 31.29 -8.84
CA PRO A 125 -4.22 31.37 -10.18
C PRO A 125 -5.23 31.92 -11.20
N ASP A 126 -4.74 32.67 -12.20
CA ASP A 126 -5.55 33.08 -13.35
C ASP A 126 -5.92 31.89 -14.25
N GLU A 127 -6.81 32.10 -15.22
CA GLU A 127 -7.32 31.02 -16.08
C GLU A 127 -6.20 30.33 -16.90
N ARG A 128 -5.19 31.09 -17.32
CA ARG A 128 -4.03 30.55 -18.03
C ARG A 128 -3.24 29.61 -17.11
N MET A 129 -2.98 30.03 -15.88
CA MET A 129 -2.26 29.20 -14.88
C MET A 129 -3.08 27.98 -14.47
N LYS A 130 -4.41 28.08 -14.32
CA LYS A 130 -5.27 26.94 -14.04
C LYS A 130 -5.16 25.87 -15.11
N GLN A 131 -5.14 26.26 -16.41
CA GLN A 131 -4.96 25.30 -17.50
C GLN A 131 -3.59 24.64 -17.45
N ILE A 132 -2.51 25.40 -17.23
CA ILE A 132 -1.15 24.86 -17.08
C ILE A 132 -1.10 23.85 -15.92
N LEU A 133 -1.72 24.16 -14.80
CA LEU A 133 -1.74 23.31 -13.63
C LEU A 133 -2.57 22.04 -13.86
N ALA A 134 -3.69 22.13 -14.59
CA ALA A 134 -4.47 20.95 -14.97
C ALA A 134 -3.66 20.00 -15.86
N ASP A 135 -2.98 20.53 -16.87
CA ASP A 135 -2.11 19.75 -17.75
C ASP A 135 -0.93 19.14 -16.99
N ALA A 136 -0.33 19.88 -16.08
CA ALA A 136 0.77 19.42 -15.23
C ALA A 136 0.33 18.28 -14.29
N ALA A 137 -0.86 18.35 -13.69
CA ALA A 137 -1.41 17.28 -12.85
C ALA A 137 -1.65 15.99 -13.66
N ASN A 138 -2.20 16.12 -14.87
CA ASN A 138 -2.41 14.98 -15.76
C ASN A 138 -1.06 14.34 -16.18
N ILE A 139 -0.09 15.14 -16.61
CA ILE A 139 1.26 14.67 -16.96
C ILE A 139 1.92 13.99 -15.77
N GLY A 140 1.82 14.56 -14.56
CA GLY A 140 2.33 13.96 -13.32
C GLY A 140 1.71 12.61 -13.00
N ALA A 141 0.38 12.49 -13.15
CA ALA A 141 -0.34 11.25 -12.93
C ALA A 141 0.08 10.16 -13.95
N VAL A 142 0.21 10.49 -15.23
CA VAL A 142 0.69 9.58 -16.28
C VAL A 142 2.14 9.18 -16.04
N THR A 143 2.99 10.11 -15.60
CA THR A 143 4.40 9.84 -15.26
C THR A 143 4.51 8.86 -14.11
N ALA A 144 3.79 9.09 -13.01
CA ALA A 144 3.78 8.19 -11.85
C ALA A 144 3.28 6.79 -12.22
N ARG A 145 2.25 6.68 -13.05
CA ARG A 145 1.76 5.41 -13.60
C ARG A 145 2.82 4.71 -14.46
N THR A 146 3.50 5.47 -15.31
CA THR A 146 4.57 4.91 -16.16
C THR A 146 5.71 4.39 -15.31
N LEU A 147 6.15 5.14 -14.33
CA LEU A 147 7.17 4.70 -13.37
C LEU A 147 6.72 3.44 -12.60
N ALA A 148 5.43 3.32 -12.28
CA ALA A 148 4.90 2.16 -11.59
C ALA A 148 4.89 0.89 -12.48
N PHE A 149 4.42 0.97 -13.71
CA PHE A 149 4.20 -0.22 -14.55
C PHE A 149 5.30 -0.48 -15.60
N LYS A 150 6.14 0.51 -15.89
CA LYS A 150 7.32 0.43 -16.78
C LYS A 150 8.60 0.79 -16.02
N ILE A 151 8.80 0.18 -14.85
CA ILE A 151 9.97 0.42 -14.01
C ILE A 151 11.25 0.19 -14.80
N ARG A 152 12.14 1.18 -14.80
CA ARG A 152 13.46 1.13 -15.47
C ARG A 152 14.60 0.75 -14.51
N ASP A 153 14.38 0.95 -13.20
CA ASP A 153 15.36 0.58 -12.19
C ASP A 153 15.41 -0.95 -12.04
N ARG A 154 16.61 -1.52 -12.21
CA ARG A 154 16.82 -2.96 -12.11
C ARG A 154 16.75 -3.48 -10.69
N ASP A 155 17.02 -2.64 -9.70
CA ASP A 155 16.93 -2.99 -8.28
C ASP A 155 15.47 -3.17 -7.82
N ALA A 156 14.51 -2.76 -8.66
CA ALA A 156 13.10 -3.03 -8.45
C ALA A 156 12.71 -4.51 -8.68
N PHE A 157 13.59 -5.35 -9.21
CA PHE A 157 13.28 -6.75 -9.52
C PHE A 157 13.87 -7.70 -8.49
N PHE A 158 13.04 -8.63 -7.98
CA PHE A 158 13.50 -9.66 -7.03
C PHE A 158 14.51 -10.63 -7.63
N TYR A 159 14.35 -10.95 -8.92
CA TYR A 159 15.16 -11.94 -9.62
C TYR A 159 15.53 -11.45 -11.03
N PRO A 160 16.70 -11.82 -11.53
CA PRO A 160 17.03 -11.61 -12.95
C PRO A 160 15.99 -12.26 -13.86
N ASN A 161 15.65 -11.59 -14.95
CA ASN A 161 14.69 -12.08 -15.95
C ASN A 161 13.34 -12.55 -15.38
N SER A 162 12.80 -11.81 -14.44
CA SER A 162 11.55 -12.10 -13.76
C SER A 162 10.59 -10.94 -13.86
N SER A 163 9.28 -11.23 -13.80
CA SER A 163 8.22 -10.22 -13.66
C SER A 163 8.00 -9.77 -12.22
N TRP A 164 8.56 -10.49 -11.25
CA TRP A 164 8.42 -10.18 -9.83
C TRP A 164 9.20 -8.95 -9.39
N ARG A 165 8.52 -8.01 -8.75
CA ARG A 165 9.04 -6.70 -8.39
C ARG A 165 8.91 -6.40 -6.91
N LEU A 166 9.86 -5.59 -6.40
CA LEU A 166 9.86 -5.01 -5.08
C LEU A 166 8.98 -3.76 -5.05
N PRO A 167 8.16 -3.56 -4.00
CA PRO A 167 7.46 -2.28 -3.81
C PRO A 167 8.35 -1.19 -3.20
N PHE A 168 9.53 -1.52 -2.66
CA PHE A 168 10.40 -0.63 -1.90
C PHE A 168 11.83 -0.61 -2.47
N PHE A 169 11.98 -0.38 -3.77
CA PHE A 169 13.33 -0.21 -4.32
C PHE A 169 13.91 1.15 -3.89
N GLY A 170 15.12 1.11 -3.31
CA GLY A 170 15.68 2.23 -2.54
C GLY A 170 15.35 2.20 -1.05
N GLY A 171 14.83 1.05 -0.53
CA GLY A 171 14.42 0.86 0.86
C GLY A 171 13.20 1.68 1.24
N TYR A 172 12.78 1.64 2.50
CA TYR A 172 11.61 2.39 2.97
C TYR A 172 11.84 3.91 3.03
N LYS A 173 13.09 4.36 2.93
CA LYS A 173 13.46 5.79 2.83
C LYS A 173 13.46 6.30 1.40
N PHE A 174 13.43 5.41 0.42
CA PHE A 174 13.56 5.74 -1.01
C PHE A 174 14.84 6.51 -1.30
N GLU A 175 16.00 5.93 -1.01
CA GLU A 175 17.31 6.48 -1.30
C GLU A 175 18.06 5.59 -2.31
N VAL A 176 18.78 6.19 -3.26
CA VAL A 176 19.73 5.48 -4.15
C VAL A 176 21.08 5.28 -3.47
N SER A 177 21.40 6.16 -2.52
CA SER A 177 22.52 6.09 -1.59
C SER A 177 22.23 6.98 -0.39
N PRO A 178 22.92 6.87 0.74
CA PRO A 178 22.65 7.67 1.93
C PRO A 178 22.55 9.17 1.63
N GLY A 179 21.39 9.76 1.91
CA GLY A 179 21.09 11.18 1.68
C GLY A 179 20.75 11.56 0.23
N VAL A 180 20.69 10.62 -0.71
CA VAL A 180 20.32 10.86 -2.11
C VAL A 180 18.99 10.18 -2.43
N ALA A 181 17.95 10.99 -2.65
CA ALA A 181 16.59 10.48 -2.86
C ALA A 181 16.47 9.67 -4.16
N ASN A 182 15.79 8.53 -4.09
CA ASN A 182 15.29 7.78 -5.25
C ASN A 182 13.93 8.36 -5.67
N LEU A 183 13.95 9.32 -6.59
CA LEU A 183 12.74 10.02 -7.03
C LEU A 183 11.77 9.08 -7.78
N ASP A 184 12.29 8.14 -8.58
CA ASP A 184 11.45 7.15 -9.27
C ASP A 184 10.78 6.21 -8.26
N GLY A 185 11.52 5.75 -7.25
CA GLY A 185 10.99 4.91 -6.18
C GLY A 185 9.92 5.63 -5.34
N ALA A 186 10.16 6.89 -4.99
CA ALA A 186 9.20 7.69 -4.25
C ALA A 186 7.92 7.98 -5.06
N ALA A 187 8.04 8.35 -6.35
CA ALA A 187 6.92 8.58 -7.24
C ALA A 187 6.11 7.29 -7.51
N PHE A 188 6.81 6.16 -7.73
CA PHE A 188 6.18 4.86 -7.83
C PHE A 188 5.35 4.55 -6.58
N PHE A 189 5.96 4.67 -5.40
CA PHE A 189 5.29 4.31 -4.15
C PHE A 189 4.11 5.22 -3.84
N TYR A 190 4.23 6.52 -4.09
CA TYR A 190 3.12 7.48 -4.02
C TYR A 190 1.93 7.05 -4.87
N TYR A 191 2.20 6.61 -6.11
CA TYR A 191 1.15 6.14 -7.01
C TYR A 191 0.56 4.81 -6.58
N PHE A 192 1.40 3.88 -6.07
CA PHE A 192 1.06 2.48 -5.85
C PHE A 192 0.42 2.22 -4.48
N ALA A 193 0.85 2.93 -3.44
CA ALA A 193 0.42 2.71 -2.06
C ALA A 193 0.36 4.03 -1.26
N THR A 194 -0.14 3.94 -0.01
CA THR A 194 -0.41 5.10 0.83
C THR A 194 0.50 5.26 2.04
N GLY A 195 1.29 4.26 2.37
CA GLY A 195 2.16 4.33 3.53
C GLY A 195 3.08 3.13 3.67
N VAL A 196 4.26 3.35 4.25
CA VAL A 196 5.30 2.35 4.47
C VAL A 196 5.76 2.37 5.92
N THR A 197 6.12 1.19 6.43
CA THR A 197 6.79 1.03 7.72
C THR A 197 8.04 0.16 7.53
N PRO A 198 9.07 0.27 8.37
CA PRO A 198 10.26 -0.61 8.29
C PRO A 198 9.90 -2.10 8.25
N ALA A 199 8.91 -2.53 9.02
CA ALA A 199 8.46 -3.93 9.06
C ALA A 199 7.88 -4.48 7.74
N MET A 200 7.62 -3.63 6.74
CA MET A 200 7.16 -4.02 5.40
C MET A 200 8.31 -4.26 4.43
N GLU A 201 9.48 -3.71 4.71
CA GLU A 201 10.64 -3.73 3.81
C GLU A 201 11.84 -4.46 4.44
N GLU A 202 12.16 -4.19 5.70
CA GLU A 202 13.33 -4.77 6.36
C GLU A 202 13.22 -6.29 6.51
N LYS A 203 14.36 -6.98 6.46
CA LYS A 203 14.44 -8.42 6.70
C LYS A 203 14.11 -8.73 8.16
N MET A 204 12.92 -9.27 8.39
CA MET A 204 12.43 -9.70 9.70
C MET A 204 11.94 -11.15 9.61
N VAL A 205 12.83 -12.11 9.80
CA VAL A 205 12.49 -13.55 9.67
C VAL A 205 11.41 -13.95 10.68
N GLY A 206 10.31 -14.52 10.17
CA GLY A 206 9.15 -14.94 10.97
C GLY A 206 8.30 -13.81 11.53
N GLN A 207 8.52 -12.56 11.09
CA GLN A 207 7.77 -11.38 11.52
C GLN A 207 7.45 -10.47 10.33
N GLY A 208 6.47 -9.57 10.51
CA GLY A 208 6.08 -8.63 9.47
C GLY A 208 5.50 -9.32 8.24
N SER A 209 5.74 -8.74 7.08
CA SER A 209 5.23 -9.25 5.80
C SER A 209 6.08 -8.78 4.62
N GLN A 210 6.06 -9.56 3.54
CA GLN A 210 6.71 -9.26 2.28
C GLN A 210 5.68 -9.22 1.15
N TYR A 211 5.92 -8.39 0.13
CA TYR A 211 4.93 -8.01 -0.88
C TYR A 211 5.50 -8.03 -2.30
N PRO A 212 6.00 -9.18 -2.81
CA PRO A 212 6.32 -9.27 -4.23
C PRO A 212 5.06 -9.06 -5.08
N TRP A 213 5.19 -8.28 -6.13
CA TRP A 213 4.08 -7.97 -7.02
C TRP A 213 4.47 -8.16 -8.49
N ALA A 214 3.48 -8.39 -9.33
CA ALA A 214 3.66 -8.53 -10.77
C ALA A 214 2.50 -7.87 -11.53
N ALA A 215 2.82 -7.25 -12.67
CA ALA A 215 1.87 -6.67 -13.62
C ALA A 215 2.08 -7.21 -15.04
N LEU A 216 3.07 -8.07 -15.23
CA LEU A 216 3.44 -8.67 -16.50
C LEU A 216 3.46 -10.19 -16.36
N ASP A 217 3.13 -10.88 -17.43
CA ASP A 217 3.26 -12.33 -17.54
C ASP A 217 4.73 -12.76 -17.78
N ALA A 218 4.96 -14.06 -17.85
CA ALA A 218 6.27 -14.68 -18.11
C ALA A 218 6.91 -14.23 -19.43
N LYS A 219 6.14 -13.66 -20.36
CA LYS A 219 6.60 -13.13 -21.65
C LYS A 219 6.83 -11.62 -21.63
N GLY A 220 6.62 -10.97 -20.47
CA GLY A 220 6.73 -9.52 -20.32
C GLY A 220 5.53 -8.74 -20.86
N THR A 221 4.40 -9.41 -21.12
CA THR A 221 3.16 -8.79 -21.58
C THR A 221 2.30 -8.35 -20.40
N PRO A 222 1.70 -7.15 -20.41
CA PRO A 222 0.76 -6.73 -19.36
C PRO A 222 -0.42 -7.70 -19.24
N PHE A 223 -0.87 -7.91 -18.01
CA PHE A 223 -2.02 -8.78 -17.75
C PHE A 223 -3.29 -8.22 -18.38
N ASP A 224 -4.00 -9.08 -19.09
CA ASP A 224 -5.28 -8.83 -19.74
C ASP A 224 -6.38 -9.61 -19.01
N GLY A 225 -7.40 -8.92 -18.52
CA GLY A 225 -8.48 -9.55 -17.76
C GLY A 225 -9.37 -10.49 -18.57
N ALA A 226 -9.25 -10.53 -19.90
CA ALA A 226 -9.96 -11.48 -20.76
C ALA A 226 -9.25 -12.84 -20.88
N LYS A 227 -7.97 -12.91 -20.47
CA LYS A 227 -7.13 -14.11 -20.62
C LYS A 227 -7.05 -14.88 -19.31
N THR A 228 -6.72 -16.16 -19.43
CA THR A 228 -6.45 -17.04 -18.30
C THR A 228 -4.96 -17.11 -18.04
N TYR A 229 -4.58 -17.04 -16.74
CA TYR A 229 -3.19 -17.16 -16.30
C TYR A 229 -3.09 -18.13 -15.14
N ARG A 230 -1.90 -18.70 -14.97
CA ARG A 230 -1.55 -19.58 -13.85
C ARG A 230 -0.28 -19.10 -13.16
N LEU A 231 -0.33 -19.01 -11.85
CA LEU A 231 0.83 -18.87 -10.97
C LEU A 231 1.05 -20.16 -10.21
N ARG A 232 2.22 -20.79 -10.34
CA ARG A 232 2.61 -21.92 -9.50
C ARG A 232 3.45 -21.44 -8.32
N LEU A 233 2.98 -21.72 -7.13
CA LEU A 233 3.74 -21.56 -5.89
C LEU A 233 4.37 -22.91 -5.55
N PRO A 234 5.71 -23.05 -5.59
CA PRO A 234 6.38 -24.30 -5.24
C PRO A 234 6.07 -24.77 -3.82
N PRO A 235 6.27 -26.04 -3.48
CA PRO A 235 6.03 -26.55 -2.13
C PRO A 235 6.86 -25.80 -1.08
N ASN A 236 6.48 -25.95 0.20
CA ASN A 236 7.16 -25.33 1.33
C ASN A 236 7.20 -23.80 1.24
N ILE A 237 6.06 -23.16 0.90
CA ILE A 237 5.93 -21.71 0.85
C ILE A 237 6.44 -21.11 2.17
N PRO A 238 7.46 -20.23 2.15
CA PRO A 238 8.21 -19.83 3.34
C PRO A 238 7.48 -18.76 4.16
N VAL A 239 6.42 -19.15 4.84
CA VAL A 239 5.64 -18.30 5.75
C VAL A 239 5.43 -19.00 7.08
N LYS A 240 5.51 -18.24 8.16
CA LYS A 240 5.15 -18.70 9.50
C LYS A 240 3.64 -18.71 9.70
N ASP A 241 2.97 -17.68 9.21
CA ASP A 241 1.54 -17.45 9.48
C ASP A 241 0.69 -17.89 8.29
N PHE A 242 0.67 -17.13 7.20
CA PHE A 242 -0.08 -17.47 5.98
C PHE A 242 0.45 -16.69 4.77
N TRP A 243 0.02 -17.10 3.59
CA TRP A 243 0.21 -16.35 2.35
C TRP A 243 -1.14 -16.03 1.70
N SER A 244 -1.14 -14.98 0.86
CA SER A 244 -2.29 -14.67 0.00
C SER A 244 -1.84 -14.05 -1.32
N VAL A 245 -2.64 -14.28 -2.35
CA VAL A 245 -2.54 -13.61 -3.67
C VAL A 245 -3.79 -12.77 -3.84
N ILE A 246 -3.62 -11.48 -4.11
CA ILE A 246 -4.73 -10.52 -4.27
C ILE A 246 -4.56 -9.79 -5.59
N VAL A 247 -5.66 -9.60 -6.33
CA VAL A 247 -5.70 -8.91 -7.62
C VAL A 247 -6.25 -7.49 -7.46
N TYR A 248 -5.60 -6.56 -8.16
CA TYR A 248 -5.89 -5.12 -8.11
C TYR A 248 -6.10 -4.55 -9.50
N ASP A 249 -6.96 -3.54 -9.60
CA ASP A 249 -7.16 -2.71 -10.79
C ASP A 249 -5.93 -1.80 -11.00
N ASN A 250 -5.34 -1.82 -12.19
CA ASN A 250 -4.15 -1.02 -12.50
C ASN A 250 -4.44 0.48 -12.71
N GLN A 251 -5.71 0.88 -12.77
CA GLN A 251 -6.13 2.28 -12.87
C GLN A 251 -6.33 2.91 -11.51
N THR A 252 -7.02 2.22 -10.60
CA THR A 252 -7.41 2.72 -9.28
C THR A 252 -6.49 2.23 -8.16
N ARG A 253 -5.75 1.12 -8.36
CA ARG A 253 -4.93 0.39 -7.37
C ARG A 253 -5.75 -0.16 -6.20
N SER A 254 -7.07 -0.13 -6.30
CA SER A 254 -7.97 -0.84 -5.39
C SER A 254 -8.06 -2.32 -5.75
N MET A 255 -8.54 -3.15 -4.83
CA MET A 255 -8.90 -4.52 -5.18
C MET A 255 -9.87 -4.52 -6.38
N LEU A 256 -9.63 -5.44 -7.32
CA LEU A 256 -10.44 -5.51 -8.55
C LEU A 256 -11.91 -5.77 -8.19
N GLN A 257 -12.82 -4.97 -8.70
CA GLN A 257 -14.26 -5.11 -8.47
C GLN A 257 -14.82 -6.25 -9.34
N THR A 258 -15.01 -7.40 -8.74
CA THR A 258 -15.53 -8.63 -9.40
C THR A 258 -16.74 -9.16 -8.65
N ASP A 259 -17.31 -10.29 -9.12
CA ASP A 259 -18.37 -10.99 -8.37
C ASP A 259 -17.86 -11.61 -7.06
N GLN A 260 -16.56 -11.82 -6.94
CA GLN A 260 -15.93 -12.27 -5.69
C GLN A 260 -15.90 -11.11 -4.69
N LYS A 261 -16.41 -11.34 -3.49
CA LYS A 261 -16.39 -10.34 -2.39
C LYS A 261 -14.97 -9.86 -2.07
N ALA A 262 -13.97 -10.75 -2.22
CA ALA A 262 -12.55 -10.43 -2.13
C ALA A 262 -11.84 -11.18 -3.25
N PRO A 263 -11.23 -10.49 -4.24
CA PRO A 263 -10.55 -11.12 -5.37
C PRO A 263 -9.18 -11.66 -4.94
N SER A 264 -9.18 -12.73 -4.17
CA SER A 264 -7.99 -13.31 -3.54
C SER A 264 -8.07 -14.81 -3.33
N VAL A 265 -6.89 -15.44 -3.33
CA VAL A 265 -6.66 -16.81 -2.88
C VAL A 265 -5.64 -16.78 -1.74
N SER A 266 -5.86 -17.55 -0.68
CA SER A 266 -5.03 -17.57 0.52
C SER A 266 -4.87 -19.00 1.05
N SER A 267 -3.77 -19.28 1.74
CA SER A 267 -3.59 -20.56 2.45
C SER A 267 -4.65 -20.82 3.54
N GLN A 268 -5.40 -19.80 3.94
CA GLN A 268 -6.50 -19.89 4.90
C GLN A 268 -7.86 -20.19 4.24
N ASN A 269 -7.95 -20.23 2.92
CA ASN A 269 -9.20 -20.53 2.24
C ASN A 269 -9.57 -22.00 2.42
N LYS A 270 -10.82 -22.28 2.82
CA LYS A 270 -11.33 -23.65 2.87
C LYS A 270 -11.38 -24.24 1.47
N GLY A 271 -10.88 -25.46 1.32
CA GLY A 271 -10.92 -26.20 0.06
C GLY A 271 -9.86 -25.80 -0.97
N ILE A 272 -8.84 -25.01 -0.60
CA ILE A 272 -7.71 -24.78 -1.49
C ILE A 272 -7.05 -26.11 -1.87
N LYS A 273 -6.80 -26.30 -3.17
CA LYS A 273 -6.17 -27.52 -3.70
C LYS A 273 -4.65 -27.37 -3.70
N THR A 274 -3.99 -28.39 -3.20
CA THR A 274 -2.55 -28.58 -3.28
C THR A 274 -2.26 -29.72 -4.25
N ASN A 275 -1.27 -29.56 -5.11
CA ASN A 275 -0.81 -30.58 -6.03
C ASN A 275 -0.10 -31.73 -5.29
N ALA A 276 0.08 -32.87 -5.96
CA ALA A 276 0.71 -34.05 -5.36
C ALA A 276 2.14 -33.79 -4.86
N ASP A 277 2.85 -32.83 -5.45
CA ASP A 277 4.21 -32.43 -5.04
C ASP A 277 4.21 -31.36 -3.93
N GLY A 278 3.05 -30.99 -3.40
CA GLY A 278 2.89 -29.95 -2.37
C GLY A 278 2.87 -28.51 -2.91
N SER A 279 2.97 -28.30 -4.22
CA SER A 279 2.80 -26.98 -4.81
C SER A 279 1.34 -26.54 -4.88
N VAL A 280 1.11 -25.23 -5.04
CA VAL A 280 -0.24 -24.67 -5.20
C VAL A 280 -0.29 -23.89 -6.52
N ASP A 281 -1.25 -24.23 -7.38
CA ASP A 281 -1.55 -23.44 -8.57
C ASP A 281 -2.66 -22.45 -8.27
N VAL A 282 -2.39 -21.15 -8.51
CA VAL A 282 -3.36 -20.05 -8.42
C VAL A 282 -3.72 -19.61 -9.84
N TRP A 283 -5.00 -19.56 -10.12
CA TRP A 283 -5.54 -19.23 -11.44
C TRP A 283 -6.13 -17.84 -11.47
N PHE A 284 -5.99 -17.15 -12.58
CA PHE A 284 -6.58 -15.84 -12.84
C PHE A 284 -7.30 -15.90 -14.18
N GLY A 285 -8.47 -15.32 -14.26
CA GLY A 285 -9.24 -15.31 -15.49
C GLY A 285 -10.69 -14.94 -15.26
N PRO A 286 -11.48 -14.68 -16.33
CA PRO A 286 -12.90 -14.33 -16.20
C PRO A 286 -13.76 -15.50 -15.68
N LYS A 287 -13.27 -16.75 -15.83
CA LYS A 287 -13.92 -17.97 -15.35
C LYS A 287 -12.92 -18.88 -14.67
N ALA A 288 -13.37 -19.59 -13.65
CA ALA A 288 -12.59 -20.61 -12.98
C ALA A 288 -12.34 -21.80 -13.90
N PRO A 289 -11.12 -22.36 -13.97
CA PRO A 289 -10.90 -23.66 -14.56
C PRO A 289 -11.64 -24.73 -13.75
N ALA A 290 -12.19 -25.73 -14.45
CA ALA A 290 -12.96 -26.80 -13.82
C ALA A 290 -12.14 -27.50 -12.73
N GLY A 291 -12.72 -27.57 -11.52
CA GLY A 291 -12.09 -28.16 -10.36
C GLY A 291 -11.06 -27.30 -9.65
N PHE A 292 -10.84 -26.05 -10.03
CA PHE A 292 -9.93 -25.09 -9.39
C PHE A 292 -10.66 -23.83 -8.87
N GLU A 293 -11.94 -23.92 -8.60
CA GLU A 293 -12.80 -22.82 -8.18
C GLU A 293 -12.29 -22.17 -6.87
N GLN A 294 -11.65 -22.93 -5.98
CA GLN A 294 -11.08 -22.45 -4.71
C GLN A 294 -9.66 -21.84 -4.87
N ASN A 295 -9.02 -22.11 -6.00
CA ASN A 295 -7.69 -21.61 -6.33
C ASN A 295 -7.73 -20.49 -7.38
N TRP A 296 -8.90 -19.91 -7.64
CA TRP A 296 -9.12 -18.98 -8.72
C TRP A 296 -9.46 -17.58 -8.22
N VAL A 297 -8.91 -16.59 -8.89
CA VAL A 297 -9.24 -15.17 -8.73
C VAL A 297 -9.83 -14.66 -10.03
N GLN A 298 -11.05 -14.10 -9.95
CA GLN A 298 -11.74 -13.53 -11.09
C GLN A 298 -11.04 -12.29 -11.62
N THR A 299 -10.93 -12.19 -12.95
CA THR A 299 -10.51 -10.99 -13.67
C THR A 299 -11.64 -10.49 -14.59
N ILE A 300 -11.53 -9.26 -15.10
CA ILE A 300 -12.59 -8.61 -15.88
C ILE A 300 -12.09 -8.34 -17.30
N PRO A 301 -12.74 -8.90 -18.35
CA PRO A 301 -12.43 -8.56 -19.73
C PRO A 301 -12.43 -7.04 -19.97
N GLY A 302 -11.44 -6.56 -20.75
CA GLY A 302 -11.26 -5.14 -21.03
C GLY A 302 -10.57 -4.34 -19.93
N LYS A 303 -10.20 -4.97 -18.81
CA LYS A 303 -9.39 -4.35 -17.75
C LYS A 303 -8.01 -4.96 -17.63
N GLY A 304 -7.01 -4.08 -17.51
CA GLY A 304 -5.69 -4.48 -17.04
C GLY A 304 -5.70 -4.63 -15.50
N TRP A 305 -4.80 -5.46 -15.00
CA TRP A 305 -4.69 -5.73 -13.57
C TRP A 305 -3.25 -5.98 -13.15
N PHE A 306 -3.02 -6.01 -11.86
CA PHE A 306 -1.78 -6.49 -11.26
C PHE A 306 -2.09 -7.32 -10.02
N MET A 307 -1.13 -8.08 -9.54
CA MET A 307 -1.31 -8.90 -8.36
C MET A 307 -0.18 -8.70 -7.36
N ILE A 308 -0.49 -8.95 -6.08
CA ILE A 308 0.48 -8.96 -5.00
C ILE A 308 0.43 -10.34 -4.33
N LEU A 309 1.57 -11.01 -4.27
CA LEU A 309 1.79 -12.15 -3.39
C LEU A 309 2.20 -11.59 -2.02
N ARG A 310 1.47 -11.94 -0.99
CA ARG A 310 1.72 -11.50 0.38
C ARG A 310 2.19 -12.66 1.22
N LEU A 311 3.36 -12.53 1.82
CA LEU A 311 3.95 -13.51 2.72
C LEU A 311 3.92 -12.93 4.14
N TYR A 312 3.16 -13.54 5.05
CA TYR A 312 3.05 -13.09 6.44
C TYR A 312 3.91 -13.96 7.35
N GLY A 313 4.76 -13.31 8.15
CA GLY A 313 5.82 -14.00 8.88
C GLY A 313 6.81 -14.69 7.93
N PRO A 314 7.40 -13.99 6.94
CA PRO A 314 8.25 -14.62 5.93
C PRO A 314 9.47 -15.28 6.57
N LEU A 315 9.83 -16.48 6.08
CA LEU A 315 10.92 -17.30 6.59
C LEU A 315 12.19 -17.14 5.75
N GLU A 316 13.32 -17.64 6.27
CA GLU A 316 14.65 -17.50 5.65
C GLU A 316 14.72 -17.89 4.16
N PRO A 317 14.04 -18.97 3.66
CA PRO A 317 14.08 -19.33 2.24
C PRO A 317 13.55 -18.24 1.29
N TRP A 318 12.68 -17.34 1.77
CA TRP A 318 12.28 -16.16 1.01
C TRP A 318 13.42 -15.15 0.88
N PHE A 319 14.09 -14.82 1.98
CA PHE A 319 15.11 -13.77 2.02
C PHE A 319 16.41 -14.18 1.33
N ASN A 320 16.82 -15.45 1.47
CA ASN A 320 18.01 -15.97 0.81
C ASN A 320 17.75 -16.48 -0.63
N LYS A 321 16.48 -16.34 -1.11
CA LYS A 321 16.05 -16.69 -2.46
C LYS A 321 16.18 -18.16 -2.83
N THR A 322 16.25 -19.08 -1.84
CA THR A 322 16.23 -20.53 -2.09
C THR A 322 14.83 -21.03 -2.42
N TRP A 323 13.79 -20.30 -2.02
CA TRP A 323 12.44 -20.48 -2.52
C TRP A 323 12.07 -19.29 -3.42
N ARG A 324 11.44 -19.60 -4.55
CA ARG A 324 11.00 -18.59 -5.52
C ARG A 324 9.60 -18.95 -6.04
N PRO A 325 8.65 -18.02 -6.13
CA PRO A 325 7.39 -18.24 -6.84
C PRO A 325 7.65 -18.46 -8.33
N GLY A 326 6.80 -19.24 -8.99
CA GLY A 326 6.82 -19.35 -10.45
C GLY A 326 6.51 -17.98 -11.11
N GLU A 327 6.81 -17.87 -12.40
CA GLU A 327 6.32 -16.74 -13.19
C GLU A 327 4.81 -16.94 -13.48
N ILE A 328 4.11 -15.85 -13.78
CA ILE A 328 2.69 -15.89 -14.12
C ILE A 328 2.57 -16.23 -15.61
N GLU A 329 2.09 -17.40 -15.92
CA GLU A 329 2.06 -17.96 -17.28
C GLU A 329 0.67 -17.80 -17.92
N PRO A 330 0.58 -17.21 -19.14
CA PRO A 330 -0.67 -17.23 -19.88
C PRO A 330 -1.01 -18.67 -20.27
N GLN A 331 -2.28 -19.00 -20.18
CA GLN A 331 -2.83 -20.30 -20.58
C GLN A 331 -3.63 -20.15 -21.86
N ASN A 332 -3.56 -21.15 -22.72
CA ASN A 332 -4.29 -21.18 -24.01
C ASN A 332 -5.75 -21.54 -23.79
#